data_faea4a3526691907e9ac45e28d161914
#
_entry.id   faea4a3526691907e9ac45e28d161914
#
_cell.length_a   1.000
_cell.length_b   1.000
_cell.length_c   1.000
_cell.angle_alpha   90.00
_cell.angle_beta   90.00
_cell.angle_gamma   90.00
#
_symmetry.space_group_name_H-M   'P 1'
#
loop_
_entity.id
_entity.type
_entity.pdbx_description
1 polymer ?
#
loop_
_entity_poly.entity_id
_entity_poly.type
_entity_poly.pdbx_seq_one_letter_code
_entity_poly.pdbx_strand_id
1 'polypeptide(L)'
;QGYFKVYDHFVVKNKQTHAIIVLPTGVGKTGLMGILPFHICKGRALIITPQLTIKDVVVDSLDPENPDNFWFKRKIFSTIGEMPTLVEYANGVNREVLDSANIVVLNIHKLQARLTSSPLNFLPSDYFDMIIIDEAHHSTANTWVTTVEHFNKAKVVKLTGTPIRTDGVELAGELVYKYKLSQAMAKGYVKSLRNFEYIPDKLLFTIDN
;
A
#
# COMPACT_ATOMS: atom_id res chain seq x y z
N GLN A 1 -7.88 -13.56 -3.55
CA GLN A 1 -6.83 -14.23 -4.34
C GLN A 1 -5.44 -13.63 -4.07
N GLY A 2 -5.28 -12.31 -4.12
CA GLY A 2 -4.00 -11.64 -3.86
C GLY A 2 -3.40 -12.02 -2.51
N TYR A 3 -4.19 -12.01 -1.44
CA TYR A 3 -3.78 -12.47 -0.11
C TYR A 3 -3.17 -13.88 -0.13
N PHE A 4 -3.86 -14.86 -0.73
CA PHE A 4 -3.38 -16.24 -0.76
C PHE A 4 -2.06 -16.41 -1.53
N LYS A 5 -1.81 -15.57 -2.54
CA LYS A 5 -0.55 -15.58 -3.27
C LYS A 5 0.61 -15.03 -2.44
N VAL A 6 0.36 -14.02 -1.61
CA VAL A 6 1.35 -13.50 -0.66
C VAL A 6 1.61 -14.49 0.47
N TYR A 7 0.55 -15.13 0.98
CA TYR A 7 0.67 -16.19 1.96
C TYR A 7 1.51 -17.37 1.44
N ASP A 8 1.20 -17.85 0.23
CA ASP A 8 1.98 -18.91 -0.44
C ASP A 8 3.46 -18.52 -0.59
N HIS A 9 3.72 -17.26 -0.97
CA HIS A 9 5.08 -16.74 -1.15
C HIS A 9 5.89 -16.75 0.16
N PHE A 10 5.35 -16.13 1.21
CA PHE A 10 6.11 -15.94 2.46
C PHE A 10 5.99 -17.10 3.44
N VAL A 11 4.83 -17.77 3.52
CA VAL A 11 4.56 -18.77 4.55
C VAL A 11 4.78 -20.18 4.01
N VAL A 12 4.21 -20.50 2.85
CA VAL A 12 4.32 -21.86 2.30
C VAL A 12 5.69 -22.08 1.66
N LYS A 13 6.12 -21.13 0.82
CA LYS A 13 7.41 -21.25 0.10
C LYS A 13 8.59 -20.65 0.86
N ASN A 14 8.34 -19.98 1.98
CA ASN A 14 9.34 -19.32 2.83
C ASN A 14 10.34 -18.44 2.05
N LYS A 15 9.84 -17.72 1.02
CA LYS A 15 10.66 -16.83 0.22
C LYS A 15 10.99 -15.55 0.98
N GLN A 16 12.19 -15.00 0.72
CA GLN A 16 12.65 -13.74 1.30
C GLN A 16 12.58 -12.56 0.29
N THR A 17 12.26 -12.85 -0.97
CA THR A 17 12.12 -11.82 -2.00
C THR A 17 10.85 -11.01 -1.76
N HIS A 18 10.87 -9.72 -2.12
CA HIS A 18 9.69 -8.86 -2.03
C HIS A 18 8.57 -9.40 -2.91
N ALA A 19 7.35 -9.38 -2.42
CA ALA A 19 6.17 -9.78 -3.17
C ALA A 19 5.54 -8.56 -3.87
N ILE A 20 5.30 -8.64 -5.17
CA ILE A 20 4.66 -7.59 -5.96
C ILE A 20 3.24 -8.03 -6.32
N ILE A 21 2.27 -7.15 -6.05
CA ILE A 21 0.88 -7.31 -6.43
C ILE A 21 0.48 -6.15 -7.35
N VAL A 22 0.02 -6.48 -8.54
CA VAL A 22 -0.51 -5.50 -9.49
C VAL A 22 -2.04 -5.51 -9.44
N LEU A 23 -2.62 -4.38 -9.00
CA LEU A 23 -4.06 -4.18 -8.88
C LEU A 23 -4.45 -2.83 -9.49
N PRO A 24 -5.41 -2.76 -10.40
CA PRO A 24 -5.98 -1.49 -10.85
C PRO A 24 -6.55 -0.67 -9.69
N THR A 25 -6.65 0.65 -9.86
CA THR A 25 -7.34 1.51 -8.89
C THR A 25 -8.81 1.09 -8.78
N GLY A 26 -9.37 1.16 -7.57
CA GLY A 26 -10.78 0.83 -7.31
C GLY A 26 -11.09 -0.65 -7.05
N VAL A 27 -10.14 -1.58 -7.17
CA VAL A 27 -10.39 -3.02 -6.96
C VAL A 27 -10.14 -3.49 -5.52
N GLY A 28 -9.98 -2.56 -4.56
CA GLY A 28 -9.89 -2.89 -3.14
C GLY A 28 -8.47 -3.04 -2.59
N LYS A 29 -7.50 -2.25 -3.07
CA LYS A 29 -6.13 -2.22 -2.52
C LYS A 29 -6.12 -1.98 -1.00
N THR A 30 -6.89 -1.01 -0.50
CA THR A 30 -6.96 -0.68 0.93
C THR A 30 -7.42 -1.87 1.77
N GLY A 31 -8.47 -2.57 1.34
CA GLY A 31 -8.92 -3.78 2.04
C GLY A 31 -7.88 -4.90 2.00
N LEU A 32 -7.13 -5.03 0.90
CA LEU A 32 -6.03 -5.99 0.83
C LEU A 32 -4.92 -5.61 1.82
N MET A 33 -4.54 -4.32 1.94
CA MET A 33 -3.56 -3.86 2.93
C MET A 33 -3.96 -4.24 4.36
N GLY A 34 -5.24 -4.08 4.69
CA GLY A 34 -5.75 -4.47 5.99
C GLY A 34 -5.62 -5.96 6.29
N ILE A 35 -5.94 -6.84 5.33
CA ILE A 35 -5.94 -8.29 5.56
C ILE A 35 -4.56 -8.96 5.40
N LEU A 36 -3.61 -8.33 4.71
CA LEU A 36 -2.29 -8.92 4.46
C LEU A 36 -1.52 -9.32 5.74
N PRO A 37 -1.57 -8.58 6.85
CA PRO A 37 -0.86 -8.96 8.06
C PRO A 37 -1.33 -10.29 8.67
N PHE A 38 -2.59 -10.67 8.50
CA PHE A 38 -3.16 -11.84 9.16
C PHE A 38 -2.49 -13.14 8.71
N HIS A 39 -2.01 -13.92 9.69
CA HIS A 39 -1.31 -15.20 9.51
C HIS A 39 0.01 -15.13 8.71
N ILE A 40 0.44 -13.92 8.27
CA ILE A 40 1.71 -13.70 7.58
C ILE A 40 2.69 -12.94 8.49
N CYS A 41 2.16 -11.95 9.21
CA CYS A 41 2.87 -11.13 10.18
C CYS A 41 2.71 -11.73 11.58
N LYS A 42 3.77 -11.76 12.38
CA LYS A 42 3.73 -12.23 13.77
C LYS A 42 3.65 -11.07 14.77
N GLY A 43 4.12 -9.90 14.38
CA GLY A 43 4.14 -8.66 15.17
C GLY A 43 3.46 -7.52 14.43
N ARG A 44 4.19 -6.44 14.16
CA ARG A 44 3.64 -5.20 13.59
C ARG A 44 3.79 -5.13 12.09
N ALA A 45 2.75 -4.59 11.44
CA ALA A 45 2.80 -4.24 10.03
C ALA A 45 2.92 -2.72 9.86
N LEU A 46 3.76 -2.30 8.92
CA LEU A 46 3.92 -0.92 8.49
C LEU A 46 3.27 -0.74 7.11
N ILE A 47 2.33 0.18 6.99
CA ILE A 47 1.74 0.60 5.71
C ILE A 47 2.33 1.96 5.35
N ILE A 48 2.96 2.06 4.18
CA ILE A 48 3.58 3.28 3.69
C ILE A 48 2.82 3.77 2.46
N THR A 49 2.37 5.01 2.51
CA THR A 49 1.64 5.65 1.41
C THR A 49 2.45 6.81 0.82
N PRO A 50 2.35 7.06 -0.50
CA PRO A 50 3.10 8.14 -1.14
C PRO A 50 2.53 9.53 -0.89
N GLN A 51 1.22 9.63 -0.65
CA GLN A 51 0.49 10.91 -0.52
C GLN A 51 -0.33 10.95 0.76
N LEU A 52 -0.52 12.16 1.31
CA LEU A 52 -1.29 12.38 2.54
C LEU A 52 -2.76 11.98 2.36
N THR A 53 -3.38 12.37 1.26
CA THR A 53 -4.77 12.01 0.96
C THR A 53 -5.00 10.50 0.88
N ILE A 54 -4.04 9.74 0.34
CA ILE A 54 -4.11 8.28 0.31
C ILE A 54 -3.95 7.73 1.73
N LYS A 55 -3.03 8.29 2.52
CA LYS A 55 -2.85 7.92 3.92
C LYS A 55 -4.16 8.09 4.70
N ASP A 56 -4.82 9.24 4.58
CA ASP A 56 -6.07 9.54 5.29
C ASP A 56 -7.16 8.52 4.91
N VAL A 57 -7.31 8.17 3.64
CA VAL A 57 -8.24 7.12 3.18
C VAL A 57 -7.91 5.75 3.77
N VAL A 58 -6.63 5.41 3.87
CA VAL A 58 -6.21 4.12 4.46
C VAL A 58 -6.51 4.11 5.96
N VAL A 59 -6.19 5.18 6.68
CA VAL A 59 -6.49 5.33 8.10
C VAL A 59 -7.99 5.23 8.33
N ASP A 60 -8.81 6.06 7.70
CA ASP A 60 -10.27 6.05 7.84
C ASP A 60 -10.87 4.67 7.55
N SER A 61 -10.34 3.98 6.54
CA SER A 61 -10.86 2.67 6.16
C SER A 61 -10.50 1.56 7.15
N LEU A 62 -9.39 1.67 7.85
CA LEU A 62 -8.87 0.61 8.73
C LEU A 62 -9.00 0.95 10.23
N ASP A 63 -9.39 2.18 10.58
CA ASP A 63 -9.57 2.62 11.95
C ASP A 63 -10.73 1.86 12.61
N PRO A 64 -10.48 1.12 13.71
CA PRO A 64 -11.52 0.43 14.46
C PRO A 64 -12.60 1.35 15.02
N GLU A 65 -12.27 2.61 15.33
CA GLU A 65 -13.20 3.58 15.89
C GLU A 65 -14.16 4.17 14.85
N ASN A 66 -13.81 4.09 13.56
CA ASN A 66 -14.70 4.52 12.49
C ASN A 66 -15.81 3.48 12.27
N PRO A 67 -17.11 3.81 12.49
CA PRO A 67 -18.21 2.86 12.31
C PRO A 67 -18.34 2.37 10.87
N ASP A 68 -17.81 3.13 9.93
CA ASP A 68 -17.81 2.82 8.50
C ASP A 68 -16.54 2.12 8.00
N ASN A 69 -15.72 1.59 8.91
CA ASN A 69 -14.47 0.94 8.58
C ASN A 69 -14.65 -0.32 7.73
N PHE A 70 -13.56 -0.77 7.11
CA PHE A 70 -13.50 -1.94 6.25
C PHE A 70 -13.93 -3.24 6.99
N TRP A 71 -13.55 -3.38 8.25
CA TRP A 71 -13.77 -4.58 9.05
C TRP A 71 -15.25 -4.86 9.26
N PHE A 72 -16.00 -3.82 9.67
CA PHE A 72 -17.45 -3.90 9.85
C PHE A 72 -18.19 -4.00 8.50
N LYS A 73 -17.83 -3.16 7.54
CA LYS A 73 -18.46 -3.18 6.20
C LYS A 73 -18.35 -4.52 5.50
N ARG A 74 -17.27 -5.25 5.74
CA ARG A 74 -17.03 -6.58 5.16
C ARG A 74 -17.37 -7.73 6.11
N LYS A 75 -17.88 -7.43 7.30
CA LYS A 75 -18.24 -8.43 8.33
C LYS A 75 -17.10 -9.38 8.67
N ILE A 76 -15.87 -8.83 8.73
CA ILE A 76 -14.67 -9.60 9.08
C ILE A 76 -14.61 -9.79 10.58
N PHE A 77 -14.94 -8.74 11.34
CA PHE A 77 -15.06 -8.77 12.80
C PHE A 77 -16.45 -8.28 13.22
N SER A 78 -16.88 -8.74 14.37
CA SER A 78 -18.19 -8.40 14.94
C SER A 78 -18.10 -7.30 15.99
N THR A 79 -16.95 -7.14 16.63
CA THR A 79 -16.71 -6.16 17.69
C THR A 79 -15.39 -5.42 17.47
N ILE A 80 -15.27 -4.21 18.03
CA ILE A 80 -14.04 -3.40 17.97
C ILE A 80 -12.88 -4.15 18.65
N GLY A 81 -13.13 -4.86 19.75
CA GLY A 81 -12.08 -5.58 20.49
C GLY A 81 -11.41 -6.72 19.73
N GLU A 82 -12.01 -7.18 18.62
CA GLU A 82 -11.44 -8.20 17.75
C GLU A 82 -10.56 -7.59 16.63
N MET A 83 -10.68 -6.28 16.40
CA MET A 83 -9.98 -5.60 15.32
C MET A 83 -8.52 -5.33 15.67
N PRO A 84 -7.62 -5.29 14.67
CA PRO A 84 -6.25 -4.86 14.90
C PRO A 84 -6.21 -3.39 15.31
N THR A 85 -5.39 -3.07 16.31
CA THR A 85 -5.12 -1.67 16.69
C THR A 85 -4.35 -0.97 15.58
N LEU A 86 -4.83 0.21 15.17
CA LEU A 86 -4.21 1.02 14.15
C LEU A 86 -3.66 2.30 14.77
N VAL A 87 -2.44 2.66 14.39
CA VAL A 87 -1.82 3.94 14.77
C VAL A 87 -1.37 4.66 13.51
N GLU A 88 -1.85 5.89 13.34
CA GLU A 88 -1.29 6.82 12.36
C GLU A 88 0.00 7.41 12.94
N TYR A 89 1.11 7.27 12.20
CA TYR A 89 2.36 7.91 12.58
C TYR A 89 2.34 9.39 12.25
N ALA A 90 2.19 10.21 13.27
CA ALA A 90 2.30 11.67 13.20
C ALA A 90 3.50 12.17 14.03
N ASN A 91 3.87 13.45 13.88
CA ASN A 91 4.92 14.04 14.70
C ASN A 91 4.50 14.02 16.17
N GLY A 92 5.39 13.54 17.04
CA GLY A 92 5.15 13.47 18.48
C GLY A 92 4.48 12.17 18.95
N VAL A 93 4.24 11.20 18.07
CA VAL A 93 3.81 9.87 18.51
C VAL A 93 4.93 9.25 19.35
N ASN A 94 4.60 8.90 20.61
CA ASN A 94 5.56 8.27 21.50
C ASN A 94 5.71 6.77 21.21
N ARG A 95 6.76 6.18 21.77
CA ARG A 95 7.09 4.77 21.58
C ARG A 95 6.00 3.83 22.14
N GLU A 96 5.39 4.15 23.26
CA GLU A 96 4.37 3.32 23.91
C GLU A 96 3.13 3.16 23.03
N VAL A 97 2.70 4.26 22.37
CA VAL A 97 1.58 4.22 21.40
C VAL A 97 1.94 3.33 20.21
N LEU A 98 3.16 3.46 19.66
CA LEU A 98 3.60 2.60 18.56
C LEU A 98 3.69 1.12 19.00
N ASP A 99 4.11 0.86 20.23
CA ASP A 99 4.24 -0.50 20.76
C ASP A 99 2.88 -1.19 20.97
N SER A 100 1.80 -0.42 21.14
CA SER A 100 0.43 -0.95 21.21
C SER A 100 -0.19 -1.26 19.85
N ALA A 101 0.41 -0.79 18.75
CA ALA A 101 -0.15 -0.94 17.43
C ALA A 101 0.10 -2.34 16.82
N ASN A 102 -0.91 -2.88 16.14
CA ASN A 102 -0.76 -3.99 15.22
C ASN A 102 -0.42 -3.49 13.80
N ILE A 103 -1.01 -2.36 13.42
CA ILE A 103 -0.81 -1.72 12.11
C ILE A 103 -0.41 -0.27 12.34
N VAL A 104 0.72 0.13 11.76
CA VAL A 104 1.17 1.52 11.73
C VAL A 104 1.04 2.03 10.30
N VAL A 105 0.38 3.17 10.13
CA VAL A 105 0.22 3.83 8.82
C VAL A 105 0.99 5.12 8.82
N LEU A 106 1.79 5.37 7.79
CA LEU A 106 2.51 6.63 7.63
C LEU A 106 2.65 7.05 6.17
N ASN A 107 2.90 8.33 5.99
CA ASN A 107 3.32 8.87 4.71
C ASN A 107 4.85 8.75 4.55
N ILE A 108 5.32 8.43 3.34
CA ILE A 108 6.73 8.25 3.01
C ILE A 108 7.65 9.40 3.49
N HIS A 109 7.14 10.62 3.49
CA HIS A 109 7.92 11.79 3.93
C HIS A 109 8.36 11.72 5.40
N LYS A 110 7.66 10.95 6.24
CA LYS A 110 8.03 10.73 7.65
C LYS A 110 9.27 9.83 7.82
N LEU A 111 9.62 9.07 6.79
CA LEU A 111 10.77 8.15 6.79
C LEU A 111 12.08 8.79 6.30
N GLN A 112 12.10 10.10 6.04
CA GLN A 112 13.34 10.78 5.66
C GLN A 112 14.31 10.79 6.85
N ALA A 113 15.48 10.15 6.69
CA ALA A 113 16.47 10.00 7.77
C ALA A 113 16.97 11.33 8.36
N ARG A 114 16.89 12.44 7.58
CA ARG A 114 17.22 13.79 8.05
C ARG A 114 16.27 14.35 9.11
N LEU A 115 15.07 13.78 9.24
CA LEU A 115 14.09 14.22 10.23
C LEU A 115 14.41 13.54 11.56
N THR A 116 14.59 14.32 12.62
CA THR A 116 14.81 13.77 13.98
C THR A 116 13.66 12.87 14.44
N SER A 117 12.44 13.15 13.96
CA SER A 117 11.24 12.34 14.21
C SER A 117 11.11 11.12 13.29
N SER A 118 12.06 10.84 12.40
CA SER A 118 11.96 9.68 11.51
C SER A 118 12.03 8.39 12.31
N PRO A 119 11.11 7.43 12.07
CA PRO A 119 11.14 6.10 12.66
C PRO A 119 12.49 5.38 12.45
N LEU A 120 13.19 5.67 11.36
CA LEU A 120 14.50 5.10 11.05
C LEU A 120 15.58 5.45 12.08
N ASN A 121 15.39 6.54 12.84
CA ASN A 121 16.39 7.04 13.80
C ASN A 121 16.25 6.44 15.20
N PHE A 122 15.10 5.84 15.54
CA PHE A 122 14.86 5.35 16.90
C PHE A 122 14.18 3.97 17.00
N LEU A 123 13.61 3.45 15.92
CA LEU A 123 13.06 2.12 15.91
C LEU A 123 14.14 1.08 15.53
N PRO A 124 14.21 -0.06 16.22
CA PRO A 124 15.15 -1.12 15.85
C PRO A 124 14.79 -1.77 14.52
N SER A 125 15.76 -2.39 13.87
CA SER A 125 15.63 -2.98 12.53
C SER A 125 14.61 -4.12 12.43
N ASP A 126 14.24 -4.72 13.54
CA ASP A 126 13.26 -5.81 13.65
C ASP A 126 11.92 -5.36 14.23
N TYR A 127 11.67 -4.04 14.23
CA TYR A 127 10.46 -3.47 14.81
C TYR A 127 9.19 -3.86 14.05
N PHE A 128 9.28 -3.97 12.73
CA PHE A 128 8.19 -4.39 11.86
C PHE A 128 8.48 -5.77 11.25
N ASP A 129 7.47 -6.64 11.25
CA ASP A 129 7.52 -7.94 10.57
C ASP A 129 7.10 -7.87 9.12
N MET A 130 6.33 -6.84 8.77
CA MET A 130 5.82 -6.63 7.42
C MET A 130 5.85 -5.15 7.06
N ILE A 131 6.24 -4.87 5.83
CA ILE A 131 6.12 -3.55 5.20
C ILE A 131 5.23 -3.67 3.97
N ILE A 132 4.17 -2.90 3.92
CA ILE A 132 3.27 -2.80 2.78
C ILE A 132 3.46 -1.43 2.14
N ILE A 133 3.89 -1.41 0.89
CA ILE A 133 4.17 -0.18 0.13
C ILE A 133 3.04 0.02 -0.86
N ASP A 134 2.25 1.07 -0.67
CA ASP A 134 1.23 1.45 -1.64
C ASP A 134 1.80 2.32 -2.76
N GLU A 135 1.23 2.19 -3.96
CA GLU A 135 1.67 2.83 -5.20
C GLU A 135 3.19 2.73 -5.40
N ALA A 136 3.71 1.51 -5.26
CA ALA A 136 5.15 1.22 -5.23
C ALA A 136 5.91 1.65 -6.49
N HIS A 137 5.23 1.96 -7.60
CA HIS A 137 5.85 2.50 -8.81
C HIS A 137 6.45 3.91 -8.60
N HIS A 138 6.06 4.61 -7.53
CA HIS A 138 6.71 5.85 -7.10
C HIS A 138 7.94 5.63 -6.21
N SER A 139 8.31 4.40 -5.91
CA SER A 139 9.41 4.06 -4.98
C SER A 139 10.81 4.22 -5.58
N THR A 140 11.04 5.31 -6.33
CA THR A 140 12.34 5.62 -6.93
C THR A 140 13.30 6.34 -5.98
N ALA A 141 12.78 6.93 -4.91
CA ALA A 141 13.55 7.74 -3.99
C ALA A 141 14.39 6.87 -3.02
N ASN A 142 15.56 7.36 -2.65
CA ASN A 142 16.46 6.71 -1.67
C ASN A 142 15.77 6.36 -0.35
N THR A 143 14.76 7.15 0.06
CA THR A 143 13.98 6.90 1.29
C THR A 143 13.34 5.51 1.32
N TRP A 144 12.83 5.00 0.20
CA TRP A 144 12.24 3.68 0.12
C TRP A 144 13.27 2.57 0.33
N VAL A 145 14.42 2.73 -0.35
CA VAL A 145 15.54 1.78 -0.25
C VAL A 145 16.05 1.75 1.18
N THR A 146 16.37 2.91 1.74
CA THR A 146 16.85 3.05 3.12
C THR A 146 15.86 2.46 4.13
N THR A 147 14.56 2.64 3.91
CA THR A 147 13.54 2.08 4.82
C THR A 147 13.55 0.55 4.81
N VAL A 148 13.56 -0.05 3.63
CA VAL A 148 13.58 -1.51 3.49
C VAL A 148 14.90 -2.11 3.98
N GLU A 149 16.02 -1.42 3.74
CA GLU A 149 17.33 -1.83 4.26
C GLU A 149 17.40 -1.73 5.80
N HIS A 150 16.81 -0.70 6.39
CA HIS A 150 16.76 -0.55 7.84
C HIS A 150 15.92 -1.68 8.48
N PHE A 151 14.71 -1.91 8.00
CA PHE A 151 13.83 -2.97 8.49
C PHE A 151 14.03 -4.29 7.70
N ASN A 152 15.26 -4.73 7.57
CA ASN A 152 15.68 -5.82 6.68
C ASN A 152 15.13 -7.22 7.01
N LYS A 153 14.52 -7.39 8.17
CA LYS A 153 13.84 -8.65 8.56
C LYS A 153 12.36 -8.67 8.17
N ALA A 154 11.82 -7.53 7.76
CA ALA A 154 10.42 -7.42 7.40
C ALA A 154 10.11 -8.07 6.04
N LYS A 155 8.97 -8.75 5.96
CA LYS A 155 8.38 -9.18 4.69
C LYS A 155 7.86 -7.97 3.93
N VAL A 156 8.31 -7.76 2.70
CA VAL A 156 7.94 -6.56 1.92
C VAL A 156 6.92 -6.92 0.85
N VAL A 157 5.76 -6.27 0.91
CA VAL A 157 4.70 -6.36 -0.10
C VAL A 157 4.58 -5.03 -0.82
N LYS A 158 4.68 -5.04 -2.14
CA LYS A 158 4.56 -3.88 -3.00
C LYS A 158 3.23 -3.93 -3.75
N LEU A 159 2.37 -2.96 -3.51
CA LEU A 159 1.09 -2.79 -4.21
C LEU A 159 1.25 -1.70 -5.27
N THR A 160 0.75 -1.93 -6.46
CA THR A 160 0.83 -0.95 -7.55
C THR A 160 -0.28 -1.16 -8.58
N GLY A 161 -0.67 -0.08 -9.25
CA GLY A 161 -1.51 -0.16 -10.46
C GLY A 161 -0.72 -0.58 -11.70
N THR A 162 0.59 -0.27 -11.73
CA THR A 162 1.51 -0.55 -12.84
C THR A 162 2.80 -1.21 -12.33
N PRO A 163 3.31 -2.26 -12.97
CA PRO A 163 4.53 -2.94 -12.53
C PRO A 163 5.82 -2.20 -12.90
N ILE A 164 5.71 -1.15 -13.71
CA ILE A 164 6.85 -0.35 -14.20
C ILE A 164 6.91 0.94 -13.38
N ARG A 165 8.10 1.28 -12.92
CA ARG A 165 8.36 2.53 -12.19
C ARG A 165 8.28 3.74 -13.15
N THR A 166 8.18 4.94 -12.60
CA THR A 166 8.15 6.19 -13.39
C THR A 166 9.42 6.44 -14.21
N ASP A 167 10.54 5.83 -13.82
CA ASP A 167 11.82 5.88 -14.56
C ASP A 167 11.98 4.74 -15.59
N GLY A 168 10.94 3.95 -15.85
CA GLY A 168 10.95 2.85 -16.81
C GLY A 168 11.57 1.55 -16.29
N VAL A 169 12.07 1.52 -15.06
CA VAL A 169 12.67 0.32 -14.44
C VAL A 169 11.59 -0.56 -13.82
N GLU A 170 11.74 -1.86 -13.93
CA GLU A 170 10.86 -2.82 -13.25
C GLU A 170 11.04 -2.74 -11.72
N LEU A 171 9.95 -2.95 -11.00
CA LEU A 171 10.01 -3.04 -9.54
C LEU A 171 10.81 -4.27 -9.11
N ALA A 172 11.80 -4.07 -8.25
CA ALA A 172 12.54 -5.19 -7.64
C ALA A 172 11.62 -6.04 -6.77
N GLY A 173 11.61 -7.36 -7.03
CA GLY A 173 10.77 -8.33 -6.32
C GLY A 173 10.18 -9.38 -7.26
N GLU A 174 9.34 -10.24 -6.72
CA GLU A 174 8.63 -11.28 -7.48
C GLU A 174 7.15 -10.88 -7.67
N LEU A 175 6.68 -10.88 -8.91
CA LEU A 175 5.27 -10.65 -9.24
C LEU A 175 4.45 -11.88 -8.82
N VAL A 176 3.81 -11.81 -7.66
CA VAL A 176 3.03 -12.93 -7.09
C VAL A 176 1.57 -12.93 -7.55
N TYR A 177 1.03 -11.74 -7.85
CA TYR A 177 -0.35 -11.62 -8.31
C TYR A 177 -0.56 -10.40 -9.22
N LYS A 178 -1.31 -10.60 -10.29
CA LYS A 178 -1.75 -9.54 -11.19
C LYS A 178 -3.23 -9.69 -11.50
N TYR A 179 -4.01 -8.67 -11.19
CA TYR A 179 -5.42 -8.58 -11.59
C TYR A 179 -5.52 -7.69 -12.83
N LYS A 180 -6.00 -8.24 -13.94
CA LYS A 180 -6.03 -7.51 -15.21
C LYS A 180 -7.10 -6.42 -15.19
N LEU A 181 -6.80 -5.25 -15.76
CA LEU A 181 -7.76 -4.15 -15.91
C LEU A 181 -9.01 -4.61 -16.67
N SER A 182 -8.87 -5.39 -17.71
CA SER A 182 -10.00 -5.95 -18.46
C SER A 182 -10.93 -6.80 -17.61
N GLN A 183 -10.40 -7.57 -16.67
CA GLN A 183 -11.20 -8.34 -15.72
C GLN A 183 -11.92 -7.44 -14.71
N ALA A 184 -11.26 -6.35 -14.26
CA ALA A 184 -11.87 -5.37 -13.37
C ALA A 184 -13.03 -4.63 -14.05
N MET A 185 -12.85 -4.25 -15.32
CA MET A 185 -13.89 -3.64 -16.14
C MET A 185 -15.06 -4.60 -16.40
N ALA A 186 -14.79 -5.84 -16.77
CA ALA A 186 -15.82 -6.85 -17.01
C ALA A 186 -16.68 -7.14 -15.77
N LYS A 187 -16.11 -6.99 -14.55
CA LYS A 187 -16.81 -7.15 -13.27
C LYS A 187 -17.42 -5.85 -12.74
N GLY A 188 -17.32 -4.75 -13.48
CA GLY A 188 -17.85 -3.45 -13.07
C GLY A 188 -17.12 -2.78 -11.90
N TYR A 189 -15.93 -3.25 -11.52
CA TYR A 189 -15.13 -2.61 -10.46
C TYR A 189 -14.47 -1.31 -10.92
N VAL A 190 -14.24 -1.19 -12.23
CA VAL A 190 -13.64 0.00 -12.86
C VAL A 190 -14.53 0.39 -14.03
N LYS A 191 -14.73 1.70 -14.20
CA LYS A 191 -15.49 2.23 -15.34
C LYS A 191 -14.83 1.80 -16.66
N SER A 192 -15.64 1.42 -17.64
CA SER A 192 -15.15 1.16 -18.98
C SER A 192 -14.69 2.46 -19.65
N LEU A 193 -13.52 2.42 -20.26
CA LEU A 193 -13.05 3.50 -21.12
C LEU A 193 -13.77 3.37 -22.47
N ARG A 194 -14.43 4.44 -22.89
CA ARG A 194 -14.94 4.58 -24.25
C ARG A 194 -14.08 5.63 -24.95
N ASN A 195 -13.33 5.22 -25.93
CA ASN A 195 -12.65 6.15 -26.81
C ASN A 195 -13.65 6.65 -27.85
N PHE A 196 -13.85 7.95 -27.92
CA PHE A 196 -14.53 8.60 -29.03
C PHE A 196 -13.45 9.28 -29.86
N GLU A 197 -13.29 8.85 -31.08
CA GLU A 197 -12.45 9.52 -32.06
C GLU A 197 -13.35 10.54 -32.79
N TYR A 198 -13.06 11.83 -32.63
CA TYR A 198 -13.73 12.88 -33.37
C TYR A 198 -12.79 13.33 -34.49
N ILE A 199 -13.16 13.02 -35.73
CA ILE A 199 -12.48 13.52 -36.92
C ILE A 199 -13.30 14.73 -37.40
N PRO A 200 -12.79 15.97 -37.25
CA PRO A 200 -13.51 17.14 -37.72
C PRO A 200 -13.54 17.17 -39.25
N ASP A 201 -14.69 17.44 -39.82
CA ASP A 201 -14.86 17.57 -41.28
C ASP A 201 -14.05 18.71 -41.88
N LYS A 202 -13.71 19.72 -41.07
CA LYS A 202 -12.88 20.90 -41.47
C LYS A 202 -12.02 21.38 -40.30
N LEU A 203 -10.75 21.62 -40.56
CA LEU A 203 -9.83 22.36 -39.68
C LEU A 203 -9.69 23.77 -40.26
N LEU A 204 -10.12 24.77 -39.50
CA LEU A 204 -9.95 26.21 -39.86
C LEU A 204 -8.78 26.74 -39.01
N PHE A 205 -7.76 27.24 -39.67
CA PHE A 205 -6.66 27.97 -39.03
C PHE A 205 -6.87 29.46 -39.23
N THR A 206 -6.91 30.22 -38.14
CA THR A 206 -6.86 31.68 -38.19
C THR A 206 -5.40 32.09 -38.02
N ILE A 207 -4.86 32.81 -38.97
CA ILE A 207 -3.53 33.43 -38.88
C ILE A 207 -3.78 34.89 -38.52
N ASP A 208 -3.40 35.27 -37.32
CA ASP A 208 -3.36 36.67 -36.91
C ASP A 208 -2.14 37.36 -37.54
N ASN A 209 -2.37 38.45 -38.28
CA ASN A 209 -1.31 39.26 -38.87
C ASN A 209 -0.79 40.26 -37.87
#